data_51b5db08a8da543be00ffabacbc08564
#
_entry.id   51b5db08a8da543be00ffabacbc08564
#
_cell.length_a   1.000
_cell.length_b   1.000
_cell.length_c   1.000
_cell.angle_alpha   90.00
_cell.angle_beta   90.00
_cell.angle_gamma   90.00
#
_symmetry.space_group_name_H-M   'P 1'
#
loop_
_entity.id
_entity.type
_entity.pdbx_description
1 polymer ?
#
loop_
_entity_poly.entity_id
_entity_poly.type
_entity_poly.pdbx_seq_one_letter_code
_entity_poly.pdbx_strand_id
1 'polypeptide(L)'
;MNTYDRPCMKSARLLSRGLGLASLGLIALHAAPVRAEPAPAAGVLTLSATATAEVPRDWMTLSFSVTREGPDAAGVQTQLKQALDAALAEARRVARPGQLEPASGGFSIYPRYGSKGQINGWQGSTQLVVAGRDMAAIAQLSGRITSMAISGVQYGLSREAREAAEAEVTAQAIARFRLQADGQSRAFGYAGWAVREVQVMADTAGQPMPAPRVAMAMAKVADESALPTEAGKGTVSVTVQGSVQMK
;
A
#
# COMPACT_ATOMS: atom_id res chain seq x y z
N MET A 1 -19.38 -0.87 -40.06
CA MET A 1 -19.21 -1.65 -41.30
C MET A 1 -18.41 -2.89 -40.91
N ASN A 2 -19.08 -3.98 -40.67
CA ASN A 2 -18.84 -5.33 -41.13
C ASN A 2 -19.83 -6.28 -40.48
N THR A 3 -20.77 -6.62 -41.23
CA THR A 3 -21.76 -7.69 -41.15
C THR A 3 -21.10 -9.03 -41.46
N TYR A 4 -21.41 -10.09 -40.68
CA TYR A 4 -21.41 -11.49 -41.10
C TYR A 4 -22.47 -12.20 -40.29
N ASP A 5 -23.56 -12.49 -40.76
CA ASP A 5 -24.12 -13.47 -41.73
C ASP A 5 -24.30 -14.88 -41.12
N ARG A 6 -25.58 -15.24 -40.91
CA ARG A 6 -26.04 -16.57 -40.54
C ARG A 6 -26.27 -17.38 -41.82
N PRO A 7 -26.17 -18.68 -41.79
CA PRO A 7 -26.98 -19.49 -42.65
C PRO A 7 -27.99 -20.36 -41.89
N CYS A 8 -29.19 -20.22 -42.38
CA CYS A 8 -30.35 -21.07 -42.26
C CYS A 8 -30.12 -22.40 -42.99
N MET A 9 -30.44 -23.55 -42.41
CA MET A 9 -30.63 -24.78 -43.18
C MET A 9 -31.87 -25.53 -42.76
N LYS A 10 -32.61 -25.83 -43.82
CA LYS A 10 -33.96 -26.35 -43.93
C LYS A 10 -34.08 -27.82 -43.53
N SER A 11 -35.27 -28.08 -43.06
CA SER A 11 -36.00 -29.34 -42.93
C SER A 11 -35.81 -30.40 -44.03
N ALA A 12 -35.72 -31.65 -43.64
CA ALA A 12 -36.19 -32.79 -44.48
C ALA A 12 -36.95 -33.81 -43.61
N ARG A 13 -38.22 -33.97 -43.95
CA ARG A 13 -39.09 -35.02 -43.42
C ARG A 13 -38.78 -36.31 -44.18
N LEU A 14 -38.68 -37.44 -43.45
CA LEU A 14 -38.90 -38.76 -44.03
C LEU A 14 -39.73 -39.62 -43.06
N LEU A 15 -40.90 -39.99 -43.54
CA LEU A 15 -41.76 -41.01 -42.97
C LEU A 15 -41.13 -42.38 -43.20
N SER A 16 -41.08 -43.24 -42.18
CA SER A 16 -41.16 -44.69 -42.40
C SER A 16 -41.91 -45.37 -41.24
N ARG A 17 -42.98 -46.06 -41.58
CA ARG A 17 -43.77 -46.93 -40.73
C ARG A 17 -42.98 -48.18 -40.39
N GLY A 18 -42.95 -48.57 -39.15
CA GLY A 18 -42.42 -49.88 -38.71
C GLY A 18 -43.00 -50.30 -37.39
N LEU A 19 -43.67 -51.38 -37.45
CA LEU A 19 -44.50 -52.12 -36.50
C LEU A 19 -43.78 -52.60 -35.25
N GLY A 20 -44.40 -52.43 -34.11
CA GLY A 20 -44.51 -53.32 -32.96
C GLY A 20 -43.27 -53.91 -32.26
N LEU A 21 -43.16 -53.59 -30.97
CA LEU A 21 -42.99 -54.62 -29.87
C LEU A 21 -43.09 -53.87 -28.52
N ALA A 22 -44.08 -54.26 -27.73
CA ALA A 22 -44.26 -53.76 -26.38
C ALA A 22 -43.11 -54.31 -25.50
N SER A 23 -42.21 -53.46 -25.08
CA SER A 23 -41.26 -53.72 -23.97
C SER A 23 -41.63 -52.83 -22.81
N LEU A 24 -42.08 -53.44 -21.73
CA LEU A 24 -42.33 -52.86 -20.41
C LEU A 24 -41.00 -52.37 -19.88
N GLY A 25 -40.67 -51.11 -20.11
CA GLY A 25 -39.47 -50.48 -19.54
C GLY A 25 -39.76 -50.02 -18.12
N LEU A 26 -39.12 -50.71 -17.17
CA LEU A 26 -39.05 -50.35 -15.73
C LEU A 26 -38.38 -48.96 -15.62
N ILE A 27 -39.15 -47.92 -15.43
CA ILE A 27 -38.64 -46.56 -15.19
C ILE A 27 -38.09 -46.59 -13.74
N ALA A 28 -36.77 -46.81 -13.59
CA ALA A 28 -36.07 -46.60 -12.36
C ALA A 28 -36.04 -45.08 -12.09
N LEU A 29 -36.93 -44.63 -11.21
CA LEU A 29 -36.96 -43.24 -10.73
C LEU A 29 -35.69 -43.01 -9.89
N HIS A 30 -34.65 -42.47 -10.53
CA HIS A 30 -33.45 -42.02 -9.81
C HIS A 30 -33.83 -40.80 -9.02
N ALA A 31 -34.15 -40.97 -7.74
CA ALA A 31 -34.24 -39.89 -6.77
C ALA A 31 -32.83 -39.27 -6.63
N ALA A 32 -32.54 -38.17 -7.32
CA ALA A 32 -31.35 -37.39 -7.07
C ALA A 32 -31.38 -36.93 -5.60
N PRO A 33 -30.26 -37.10 -4.85
CA PRO A 33 -30.21 -36.61 -3.48
C PRO A 33 -30.39 -35.07 -3.53
N VAL A 34 -31.53 -34.62 -3.00
CA VAL A 34 -31.76 -33.21 -2.72
C VAL A 34 -30.72 -32.82 -1.69
N ARG A 35 -29.70 -32.10 -2.15
CA ARG A 35 -28.70 -31.54 -1.25
C ARG A 35 -29.42 -30.44 -0.47
N ALA A 36 -29.73 -30.73 0.79
CA ALA A 36 -30.33 -29.74 1.68
C ALA A 36 -29.37 -28.57 1.78
N GLU A 37 -29.83 -27.40 1.33
CA GLU A 37 -29.13 -26.13 1.51
C GLU A 37 -28.99 -25.94 3.04
N PRO A 38 -27.77 -25.67 3.55
CA PRO A 38 -27.59 -25.52 5.00
C PRO A 38 -28.50 -24.41 5.50
N ALA A 39 -29.36 -24.72 6.47
CA ALA A 39 -30.25 -23.74 7.09
C ALA A 39 -29.47 -22.51 7.52
N PRO A 40 -29.99 -21.30 7.30
CA PRO A 40 -29.32 -20.07 7.70
C PRO A 40 -28.96 -20.17 9.19
N ALA A 41 -27.70 -19.88 9.51
CA ALA A 41 -27.19 -20.04 10.87
C ALA A 41 -27.91 -19.06 11.80
N ALA A 42 -28.79 -19.58 12.67
CA ALA A 42 -29.45 -18.79 13.70
C ALA A 42 -28.45 -18.41 14.81
N GLY A 43 -28.64 -17.25 15.43
CA GLY A 43 -27.82 -16.80 16.56
C GLY A 43 -26.39 -16.40 16.16
N VAL A 44 -26.16 -15.94 14.94
CA VAL A 44 -24.86 -15.40 14.51
C VAL A 44 -24.84 -13.88 14.67
N LEU A 45 -23.79 -13.38 15.32
CA LEU A 45 -23.54 -11.96 15.52
C LEU A 45 -22.24 -11.56 14.80
N THR A 46 -22.30 -10.53 13.96
CA THR A 46 -21.12 -9.94 13.32
C THR A 46 -20.72 -8.68 14.02
N LEU A 47 -19.45 -8.54 14.35
CA LEU A 47 -18.88 -7.46 15.14
C LEU A 47 -17.64 -6.89 14.48
N SER A 48 -17.38 -5.61 14.79
CA SER A 48 -16.13 -4.94 14.45
C SER A 48 -15.67 -4.10 15.62
N ALA A 49 -14.40 -4.20 15.97
CA ALA A 49 -13.79 -3.42 17.04
C ALA A 49 -12.45 -2.86 16.56
N THR A 50 -12.28 -1.56 16.72
CA THR A 50 -11.05 -0.86 16.35
C THR A 50 -10.36 -0.31 17.59
N ALA A 51 -9.04 -0.44 17.65
CA ALA A 51 -8.19 0.25 18.61
C ALA A 51 -7.16 1.10 17.87
N THR A 52 -6.72 2.19 18.52
CA THR A 52 -5.73 3.13 17.98
C THR A 52 -4.76 3.54 19.07
N ALA A 53 -3.49 3.76 18.72
CA ALA A 53 -2.50 4.39 19.57
C ALA A 53 -1.75 5.50 18.81
N GLU A 54 -1.40 6.55 19.53
CA GLU A 54 -0.49 7.59 19.05
C GLU A 54 0.93 7.27 19.49
N VAL A 55 1.86 7.22 18.54
CA VAL A 55 3.27 6.89 18.77
C VAL A 55 4.14 8.03 18.27
N PRO A 56 5.13 8.52 19.03
CA PRO A 56 6.10 9.48 18.54
C PRO A 56 6.81 8.94 17.29
N ARG A 57 6.92 9.77 16.24
CA ARG A 57 7.69 9.39 15.05
C ARG A 57 9.17 9.43 15.37
N ASP A 58 9.84 8.32 15.17
CA ASP A 58 11.26 8.09 15.48
C ASP A 58 12.13 7.84 14.24
N TRP A 59 11.57 8.04 13.06
CA TRP A 59 12.23 7.82 11.77
C TRP A 59 12.11 9.04 10.88
N MET A 60 13.23 9.51 10.30
CA MET A 60 13.27 10.59 9.35
C MET A 60 13.79 10.08 8.00
N THR A 61 13.19 10.56 6.92
CA THR A 61 13.67 10.35 5.56
C THR A 61 13.87 11.72 4.91
N LEU A 62 15.10 12.03 4.56
CA LEU A 62 15.50 13.23 3.84
C LEU A 62 15.86 12.84 2.40
N SER A 63 15.19 13.45 1.44
CA SER A 63 15.39 13.21 0.01
C SER A 63 16.08 14.41 -0.62
N PHE A 64 17.11 14.13 -1.39
CA PHE A 64 17.78 15.11 -2.25
C PHE A 64 17.56 14.74 -3.71
N SER A 65 17.49 15.73 -4.58
CA SER A 65 17.40 15.51 -6.02
C SER A 65 18.23 16.54 -6.78
N VAL A 66 18.63 16.14 -7.98
CA VAL A 66 19.26 17.03 -8.94
C VAL A 66 18.78 16.71 -10.34
N THR A 67 18.53 17.75 -11.13
CA THR A 67 18.20 17.63 -12.55
C THR A 67 19.32 18.29 -13.36
N ARG A 68 19.69 17.67 -14.47
CA ARG A 68 20.67 18.19 -15.43
C ARG A 68 20.13 18.09 -16.84
N GLU A 69 20.54 19.04 -17.67
CA GLU A 69 20.20 19.09 -19.08
C GLU A 69 21.49 19.22 -19.91
N GLY A 70 21.46 18.69 -21.13
CA GLY A 70 22.60 18.75 -22.03
C GLY A 70 22.24 18.34 -23.45
N PRO A 71 23.19 18.54 -24.39
CA PRO A 71 22.97 18.21 -25.78
C PRO A 71 22.95 16.69 -26.05
N ASP A 72 23.57 15.89 -25.19
CA ASP A 72 23.68 14.44 -25.34
C ASP A 72 23.44 13.72 -24.01
N ALA A 73 22.98 12.47 -24.11
CA ALA A 73 22.62 11.64 -22.94
C ALA A 73 23.86 11.28 -22.09
N ALA A 74 25.01 11.06 -22.69
CA ALA A 74 26.22 10.64 -21.98
C ALA A 74 26.77 11.77 -21.10
N GLY A 75 26.74 13.00 -21.59
CA GLY A 75 27.12 14.20 -20.82
C GLY A 75 26.20 14.41 -19.63
N VAL A 76 24.87 14.29 -19.82
CA VAL A 76 23.89 14.39 -18.75
C VAL A 76 24.10 13.27 -17.72
N GLN A 77 24.33 12.04 -18.16
CA GLN A 77 24.63 10.91 -17.26
C GLN A 77 25.86 11.15 -16.39
N THR A 78 26.92 11.65 -17.00
CA THR A 78 28.18 11.96 -16.29
C THR A 78 27.98 13.01 -15.22
N GLN A 79 27.26 14.09 -15.51
CA GLN A 79 26.98 15.16 -14.56
C GLN A 79 26.11 14.67 -13.39
N LEU A 80 25.08 13.87 -13.68
CA LEU A 80 24.21 13.28 -12.65
C LEU A 80 24.99 12.35 -11.73
N LYS A 81 25.83 11.49 -12.32
CA LYS A 81 26.69 10.58 -11.55
C LYS A 81 27.64 11.33 -10.64
N GLN A 82 28.32 12.35 -11.14
CA GLN A 82 29.22 13.18 -10.34
C GLN A 82 28.51 13.84 -9.16
N ALA A 83 27.31 14.40 -9.37
CA ALA A 83 26.54 15.02 -8.31
C ALA A 83 26.09 14.00 -7.24
N LEU A 84 25.65 12.81 -7.67
CA LEU A 84 25.23 11.73 -6.78
C LEU A 84 26.43 11.14 -5.99
N ASP A 85 27.56 10.91 -6.66
CA ASP A 85 28.77 10.37 -6.01
C ASP A 85 29.29 11.34 -4.94
N ALA A 86 29.29 12.64 -5.21
CA ALA A 86 29.67 13.65 -4.23
C ALA A 86 28.73 13.66 -3.01
N ALA A 87 27.42 13.61 -3.23
CA ALA A 87 26.43 13.57 -2.15
C ALA A 87 26.53 12.28 -1.34
N LEU A 88 26.70 11.12 -1.99
CA LEU A 88 26.90 9.83 -1.32
C LEU A 88 28.18 9.81 -0.49
N ALA A 89 29.26 10.44 -0.96
CA ALA A 89 30.52 10.52 -0.21
C ALA A 89 30.32 11.26 1.12
N GLU A 90 29.60 12.38 1.12
CA GLU A 90 29.28 13.11 2.35
C GLU A 90 28.37 12.31 3.29
N ALA A 91 27.32 11.69 2.76
CA ALA A 91 26.41 10.90 3.58
C ALA A 91 27.08 9.67 4.20
N ARG A 92 27.95 8.98 3.45
CA ARG A 92 28.70 7.79 3.94
C ARG A 92 29.67 8.09 5.07
N ARG A 93 30.20 9.32 5.17
CA ARG A 93 31.11 9.69 6.26
C ARG A 93 30.47 9.61 7.63
N VAL A 94 29.15 9.82 7.69
CA VAL A 94 28.37 9.83 8.93
C VAL A 94 27.37 8.66 9.00
N ALA A 95 27.40 7.76 8.03
CA ALA A 95 26.50 6.61 7.96
C ALA A 95 26.73 5.68 9.15
N ARG A 96 25.64 5.23 9.75
CA ARG A 96 25.60 4.24 10.83
C ARG A 96 24.34 3.37 10.66
N PRO A 97 24.47 2.04 10.68
CA PRO A 97 23.34 1.13 10.55
C PRO A 97 22.20 1.46 11.51
N GLY A 98 20.97 1.52 11.02
CA GLY A 98 19.77 1.84 11.77
C GLY A 98 19.63 3.28 12.24
N GLN A 99 20.70 4.09 12.17
CA GLN A 99 20.71 5.48 12.63
C GLN A 99 20.72 6.48 11.47
N LEU A 100 21.55 6.23 10.47
CA LEU A 100 21.67 7.06 9.27
C LEU A 100 22.14 6.17 8.11
N GLU A 101 21.26 5.92 7.17
CA GLU A 101 21.48 5.03 6.03
C GLU A 101 21.25 5.80 4.72
N PRO A 102 22.30 6.06 3.96
CA PRO A 102 22.18 6.62 2.63
C PRO A 102 21.87 5.55 1.58
N ALA A 103 20.93 5.83 0.68
CA ALA A 103 20.59 5.00 -0.45
C ALA A 103 20.43 5.86 -1.72
N SER A 104 20.90 5.37 -2.86
CA SER A 104 20.56 5.98 -4.14
C SER A 104 19.10 5.71 -4.47
N GLY A 105 18.38 6.77 -4.85
CA GLY A 105 17.00 6.69 -5.32
C GLY A 105 16.91 6.53 -6.84
N GLY A 106 15.88 7.11 -7.44
CA GLY A 106 15.66 7.07 -8.88
C GLY A 106 16.79 7.70 -9.68
N PHE A 107 17.06 7.13 -10.86
CA PHE A 107 17.94 7.68 -11.87
C PHE A 107 17.26 7.58 -13.23
N SER A 108 17.07 8.70 -13.93
CA SER A 108 16.37 8.73 -15.22
C SER A 108 17.00 9.72 -16.17
N ILE A 109 17.00 9.38 -17.47
CA ILE A 109 17.40 10.27 -18.55
C ILE A 109 16.40 10.08 -19.68
N TYR A 110 15.95 11.17 -20.28
CA TYR A 110 15.01 11.16 -21.39
C TYR A 110 15.30 12.28 -22.39
N PRO A 111 14.98 12.08 -23.68
CA PRO A 111 15.15 13.10 -24.68
C PRO A 111 14.14 14.23 -24.48
N ARG A 112 14.57 15.44 -24.78
CA ARG A 112 13.71 16.62 -24.92
C ARG A 112 13.40 16.82 -26.38
N TYR A 113 12.13 17.09 -26.67
CA TYR A 113 11.66 17.30 -28.03
C TYR A 113 11.37 18.78 -28.28
N GLY A 114 11.79 19.27 -29.43
CA GLY A 114 11.45 20.60 -29.90
C GLY A 114 10.04 20.65 -30.50
N SER A 115 9.57 21.86 -30.86
CA SER A 115 8.23 22.09 -31.41
C SER A 115 7.93 21.36 -32.73
N LYS A 116 8.96 20.90 -33.43
CA LYS A 116 8.85 20.12 -34.69
C LYS A 116 9.06 18.62 -34.48
N GLY A 117 9.07 18.14 -33.23
CA GLY A 117 9.22 16.72 -32.90
C GLY A 117 10.64 16.16 -32.94
N GLN A 118 11.65 16.99 -33.30
CA GLN A 118 13.06 16.57 -33.25
C GLN A 118 13.60 16.60 -31.82
N ILE A 119 14.56 15.73 -31.49
CA ILE A 119 15.28 15.79 -30.22
C ILE A 119 16.15 17.07 -30.24
N ASN A 120 15.93 17.95 -29.25
CA ASN A 120 16.70 19.17 -29.07
C ASN A 120 17.59 19.18 -27.82
N GLY A 121 17.74 18.05 -27.17
CA GLY A 121 18.57 17.85 -25.99
C GLY A 121 18.11 16.68 -25.13
N TRP A 122 18.74 16.56 -24.00
CA TRP A 122 18.47 15.49 -23.02
C TRP A 122 18.32 16.13 -21.65
N GLN A 123 17.45 15.54 -20.85
CA GLN A 123 17.25 15.91 -19.46
C GLN A 123 17.28 14.63 -18.62
N GLY A 124 17.87 14.72 -17.44
CA GLY A 124 17.86 13.62 -16.52
C GLY A 124 17.78 14.10 -15.09
N SER A 125 17.42 13.19 -14.19
CA SER A 125 17.36 13.44 -12.75
C SER A 125 17.89 12.25 -11.99
N THR A 126 18.43 12.51 -10.80
CA THR A 126 18.79 11.47 -9.83
C THR A 126 18.44 11.91 -8.43
N GLN A 127 18.34 10.94 -7.52
CA GLN A 127 17.96 11.15 -6.13
C GLN A 127 18.93 10.44 -5.19
N LEU A 128 19.16 11.07 -4.04
CA LEU A 128 19.74 10.46 -2.85
C LEU A 128 18.68 10.49 -1.75
N VAL A 129 18.50 9.38 -1.09
CA VAL A 129 17.63 9.25 0.09
C VAL A 129 18.50 8.94 1.29
N VAL A 130 18.33 9.68 2.37
CA VAL A 130 19.00 9.41 3.65
C VAL A 130 17.92 9.20 4.68
N ALA A 131 17.92 8.04 5.33
CA ALA A 131 16.89 7.69 6.30
C ALA A 131 17.49 7.13 7.58
N GLY A 132 16.78 7.26 8.70
CA GLY A 132 17.23 6.73 9.98
C GLY A 132 16.60 7.39 11.19
N ARG A 133 17.08 6.98 12.37
CA ARG A 133 16.60 7.49 13.66
C ARG A 133 17.36 8.73 14.16
N ASP A 134 18.60 8.93 13.72
CA ASP A 134 19.38 10.10 14.10
C ASP A 134 18.98 11.32 13.26
N MET A 135 17.79 11.88 13.59
CA MET A 135 17.20 12.99 12.85
C MET A 135 18.13 14.22 12.86
N ALA A 136 18.87 14.43 13.94
CA ALA A 136 19.78 15.56 14.04
C ALA A 136 20.97 15.42 13.08
N ALA A 137 21.59 14.24 13.00
CA ALA A 137 22.65 13.99 12.03
C ALA A 137 22.16 14.05 10.58
N ILE A 138 20.93 13.53 10.31
CA ILE A 138 20.32 13.63 8.99
C ILE A 138 20.04 15.07 8.63
N ALA A 139 19.51 15.89 9.54
CA ALA A 139 19.25 17.30 9.32
C ALA A 139 20.53 18.09 9.03
N GLN A 140 21.64 17.76 9.69
CA GLN A 140 22.94 18.40 9.42
C GLN A 140 23.50 18.11 8.03
N LEU A 141 23.10 16.98 7.39
CA LEU A 141 23.50 16.72 6.00
C LEU A 141 22.92 17.71 5.01
N SER A 142 21.82 18.38 5.35
CA SER A 142 21.21 19.40 4.49
C SER A 142 22.18 20.57 4.19
N GLY A 143 23.02 20.94 5.13
CA GLY A 143 24.05 21.97 4.94
C GLY A 143 25.36 21.46 4.31
N ARG A 144 25.61 20.13 4.34
CA ARG A 144 26.85 19.53 3.79
C ARG A 144 26.73 19.12 2.34
N ILE A 145 25.54 18.65 1.93
CA ILE A 145 25.29 18.20 0.58
C ILE A 145 24.90 19.42 -0.29
N THR A 146 25.86 19.94 -1.01
CA THR A 146 25.68 21.11 -1.89
C THR A 146 25.49 20.73 -3.37
N SER A 147 25.80 19.48 -3.74
CA SER A 147 25.70 18.99 -5.12
C SER A 147 24.27 18.67 -5.56
N MET A 148 23.34 18.54 -4.62
CA MET A 148 21.93 18.22 -4.82
C MET A 148 21.05 19.14 -3.97
N ALA A 149 19.82 19.41 -4.40
CA ALA A 149 18.84 20.16 -3.64
C ALA A 149 17.95 19.23 -2.80
N ILE A 150 17.48 19.69 -1.63
CA ILE A 150 16.48 18.97 -0.85
C ILE A 150 15.19 18.91 -1.64
N SER A 151 14.66 17.72 -1.85
CA SER A 151 13.39 17.49 -2.55
C SER A 151 12.24 17.09 -1.62
N GLY A 152 12.54 16.70 -0.39
CA GLY A 152 11.50 16.40 0.60
C GLY A 152 12.06 15.91 1.93
N VAL A 153 11.24 16.10 2.96
CA VAL A 153 11.45 15.56 4.31
C VAL A 153 10.20 14.82 4.71
N GLN A 154 10.36 13.63 5.25
CA GLN A 154 9.26 12.81 5.74
C GLN A 154 9.62 12.24 7.11
N TYR A 155 8.61 12.19 7.99
CA TYR A 155 8.74 11.57 9.31
C TYR A 155 7.81 10.37 9.40
N GLY A 156 8.28 9.29 9.98
CA GLY A 156 7.55 8.05 10.14
C GLY A 156 7.88 7.34 11.45
N LEU A 157 7.39 6.14 11.58
CA LEU A 157 7.78 5.21 12.62
C LEU A 157 8.86 4.29 12.07
N SER A 158 9.87 4.01 12.88
CA SER A 158 10.76 2.89 12.60
C SER A 158 9.97 1.58 12.57
N ARG A 159 10.56 0.56 11.95
CA ARG A 159 9.94 -0.76 11.89
C ARG A 159 9.63 -1.29 13.29
N GLU A 160 10.57 -1.19 14.21
CA GLU A 160 10.45 -1.69 15.57
C GLU A 160 9.38 -0.93 16.37
N ALA A 161 9.34 0.41 16.26
CA ALA A 161 8.31 1.21 16.91
C ALA A 161 6.90 0.88 16.38
N ARG A 162 6.79 0.64 15.08
CA ARG A 162 5.54 0.22 14.44
C ARG A 162 5.11 -1.17 14.94
N GLU A 163 5.98 -2.17 14.86
CA GLU A 163 5.70 -3.54 15.26
C GLU A 163 5.29 -3.62 16.75
N ALA A 164 5.97 -2.88 17.61
CA ALA A 164 5.62 -2.79 19.04
C ALA A 164 4.23 -2.19 19.25
N ALA A 165 3.93 -1.08 18.57
CA ALA A 165 2.63 -0.43 18.66
C ALA A 165 1.50 -1.30 18.07
N GLU A 166 1.73 -1.96 16.95
CA GLU A 166 0.77 -2.88 16.33
C GLU A 166 0.43 -4.05 17.26
N ALA A 167 1.40 -4.62 17.96
CA ALA A 167 1.17 -5.69 18.92
C ALA A 167 0.28 -5.23 20.08
N GLU A 168 0.56 -4.06 20.65
CA GLU A 168 -0.24 -3.49 21.74
C GLU A 168 -1.67 -3.16 21.29
N VAL A 169 -1.81 -2.47 20.15
CA VAL A 169 -3.12 -2.07 19.60
C VAL A 169 -3.95 -3.29 19.20
N THR A 170 -3.31 -4.34 18.69
CA THR A 170 -3.98 -5.61 18.38
C THR A 170 -4.59 -6.24 19.65
N ALA A 171 -3.84 -6.30 20.73
CA ALA A 171 -4.35 -6.83 21.99
C ALA A 171 -5.56 -6.02 22.50
N GLN A 172 -5.49 -4.69 22.39
CA GLN A 172 -6.60 -3.80 22.76
C GLN A 172 -7.83 -4.01 21.87
N ALA A 173 -7.66 -4.14 20.55
CA ALA A 173 -8.75 -4.38 19.60
C ALA A 173 -9.45 -5.72 19.88
N ILE A 174 -8.66 -6.78 20.13
CA ILE A 174 -9.19 -8.11 20.53
C ILE A 174 -9.98 -8.02 21.84
N ALA A 175 -9.46 -7.31 22.84
CA ALA A 175 -10.15 -7.13 24.11
C ALA A 175 -11.50 -6.41 23.92
N ARG A 176 -11.53 -5.34 23.11
CA ARG A 176 -12.77 -4.63 22.76
C ARG A 176 -13.76 -5.52 22.02
N PHE A 177 -13.30 -6.30 21.05
CA PHE A 177 -14.13 -7.26 20.31
C PHE A 177 -14.79 -8.27 21.26
N ARG A 178 -14.03 -8.83 22.21
CA ARG A 178 -14.55 -9.79 23.20
C ARG A 178 -15.57 -9.14 24.13
N LEU A 179 -15.30 -7.94 24.62
CA LEU A 179 -16.26 -7.19 25.46
C LEU A 179 -17.57 -6.91 24.73
N GLN A 180 -17.52 -6.54 23.45
CA GLN A 180 -18.71 -6.35 22.63
C GLN A 180 -19.47 -7.67 22.43
N ALA A 181 -18.77 -8.78 22.13
CA ALA A 181 -19.37 -10.09 21.97
C ALA A 181 -20.07 -10.55 23.26
N ASP A 182 -19.43 -10.40 24.43
CA ASP A 182 -19.99 -10.73 25.73
C ASP A 182 -21.22 -9.87 26.04
N GLY A 183 -21.13 -8.58 25.87
CA GLY A 183 -22.24 -7.65 26.16
C GLY A 183 -23.46 -7.89 25.28
N GLN A 184 -23.24 -8.05 23.96
CA GLN A 184 -24.34 -8.22 23.02
C GLN A 184 -24.96 -9.62 23.14
N SER A 185 -24.18 -10.69 23.33
CA SER A 185 -24.72 -12.04 23.53
C SER A 185 -25.64 -12.09 24.73
N ARG A 186 -25.27 -11.48 25.86
CA ARG A 186 -26.13 -11.39 27.06
C ARG A 186 -27.38 -10.53 26.80
N ALA A 187 -27.24 -9.42 26.08
CA ALA A 187 -28.39 -8.54 25.77
C ALA A 187 -29.43 -9.24 24.89
N PHE A 188 -29.01 -10.18 24.03
CA PHE A 188 -29.89 -11.03 23.23
C PHE A 188 -30.40 -12.27 24.00
N GLY A 189 -30.06 -12.46 25.28
CA GLY A 189 -30.53 -13.55 26.12
C GLY A 189 -29.72 -14.86 25.98
N TYR A 190 -28.55 -14.82 25.40
CA TYR A 190 -27.64 -15.95 25.27
C TYR A 190 -26.67 -16.04 26.45
N ALA A 191 -26.31 -17.26 26.87
CA ALA A 191 -25.41 -17.50 28.00
C ALA A 191 -23.94 -17.27 27.66
N GLY A 192 -23.56 -17.30 26.37
CA GLY A 192 -22.19 -17.14 25.90
C GLY A 192 -22.09 -17.11 24.39
N TRP A 193 -20.88 -17.19 23.89
CA TRP A 193 -20.59 -17.19 22.47
C TRP A 193 -19.31 -17.99 22.14
N ALA A 194 -19.13 -18.32 20.86
CA ALA A 194 -17.89 -18.90 20.32
C ALA A 194 -17.56 -18.20 19.01
N VAL A 195 -16.27 -17.99 18.76
CA VAL A 195 -15.79 -17.43 17.50
C VAL A 195 -16.13 -18.38 16.34
N ARG A 196 -16.66 -17.85 15.26
CA ARG A 196 -16.83 -18.56 13.98
C ARG A 196 -15.74 -18.18 13.00
N GLU A 197 -15.54 -16.89 12.81
CA GLU A 197 -14.57 -16.33 11.90
C GLU A 197 -14.05 -15.02 12.49
N VAL A 198 -12.75 -14.80 12.38
CA VAL A 198 -12.11 -13.55 12.81
C VAL A 198 -11.07 -13.14 11.77
N GLN A 199 -11.08 -11.87 11.44
CA GLN A 199 -10.08 -11.20 10.62
C GLN A 199 -9.48 -10.04 11.42
N VAL A 200 -8.16 -9.97 11.46
CA VAL A 200 -7.42 -8.87 12.08
C VAL A 200 -6.74 -8.09 10.97
N MET A 201 -7.05 -6.81 10.88
CA MET A 201 -6.49 -5.91 9.87
C MET A 201 -5.74 -4.80 10.58
N ALA A 202 -4.42 -4.74 10.39
CA ALA A 202 -3.62 -3.58 10.75
C ALA A 202 -3.77 -2.54 9.64
N ASP A 203 -4.18 -1.33 10.02
CA ASP A 203 -4.22 -0.22 9.07
C ASP A 203 -2.80 0.36 8.95
N THR A 204 -2.17 0.08 7.82
CA THR A 204 -0.87 0.64 7.44
C THR A 204 -0.96 2.11 6.97
N ALA A 205 -2.10 2.77 7.15
CA ALA A 205 -2.34 4.17 6.78
C ALA A 205 -1.46 5.19 7.54
N GLY A 206 -0.43 4.74 8.24
CA GLY A 206 0.66 5.58 8.74
C GLY A 206 1.61 6.10 7.66
N GLN A 207 1.38 5.81 6.38
CA GLN A 207 2.05 6.55 5.31
C GLN A 207 1.33 7.89 5.15
N PRO A 208 2.04 9.02 5.30
CA PRO A 208 1.44 10.31 5.05
C PRO A 208 0.90 10.31 3.62
N MET A 209 -0.42 10.48 3.47
CA MET A 209 -0.95 10.92 2.17
C MET A 209 -0.16 12.17 1.78
N PRO A 210 0.31 12.28 0.52
CA PRO A 210 0.95 13.49 0.05
C PRO A 210 -0.02 14.64 0.31
N ALA A 211 0.29 15.47 1.29
CA ALA A 211 -0.43 16.73 1.45
C ALA A 211 -0.30 17.52 0.15
N PRO A 212 -1.35 18.22 -0.32
CA PRO A 212 -1.25 19.07 -1.49
C PRO A 212 -0.06 19.98 -1.29
N ARG A 213 0.89 19.94 -2.22
CA ARG A 213 2.05 20.82 -2.21
C ARG A 213 1.56 22.24 -2.34
N VAL A 214 1.43 22.94 -1.23
CA VAL A 214 1.37 24.40 -1.26
C VAL A 214 2.76 24.82 -1.73
N ALA A 215 2.87 25.34 -2.94
CA ALA A 215 4.10 25.92 -3.45
C ALA A 215 4.41 27.15 -2.60
N MET A 216 5.15 26.95 -1.50
CA MET A 216 5.75 28.08 -0.80
C MET A 216 6.84 28.62 -1.70
N ALA A 217 6.65 29.86 -2.14
CA ALA A 217 7.68 30.66 -2.77
C ALA A 217 8.88 30.69 -1.82
N MET A 218 9.98 30.07 -2.22
CA MET A 218 11.21 30.04 -1.47
C MET A 218 11.79 31.46 -1.43
N ALA A 219 11.58 32.14 -0.33
CA ALA A 219 12.40 33.26 0.05
C ALA A 219 13.82 32.71 0.33
N LYS A 220 14.78 33.22 -0.46
CA LYS A 220 16.19 32.91 -0.35
C LYS A 220 16.72 33.50 0.95
N VAL A 221 16.72 32.71 2.01
CA VAL A 221 17.48 33.04 3.23
C VAL A 221 18.61 32.02 3.29
N ALA A 222 19.79 32.47 2.95
CA ALA A 222 21.02 31.75 3.21
C ALA A 222 21.30 31.89 4.73
N ASP A 223 20.85 30.94 5.51
CA ASP A 223 21.29 30.76 6.87
C ASP A 223 21.75 29.30 7.01
N GLU A 224 22.95 29.10 7.55
CA GLU A 224 23.60 27.80 7.72
C GLU A 224 22.95 26.92 8.80
N SER A 225 21.69 27.14 9.13
CA SER A 225 20.99 26.38 10.15
C SER A 225 20.43 25.09 9.60
N ALA A 226 20.68 24.00 10.35
CA ALA A 226 20.06 22.70 10.12
C ALA A 226 18.52 22.85 10.01
N LEU A 227 17.89 22.01 9.20
CA LEU A 227 16.43 22.00 9.08
C LEU A 227 15.77 21.85 10.47
N PRO A 228 14.77 22.68 10.81
CA PRO A 228 14.01 22.47 12.02
C PRO A 228 13.27 21.10 11.92
N THR A 229 13.49 20.24 12.93
CA THR A 229 12.99 18.87 12.92
C THR A 229 11.97 18.66 14.06
N GLU A 230 10.69 18.75 13.75
CA GLU A 230 9.61 18.32 14.65
C GLU A 230 8.84 17.16 14.01
N ALA A 231 9.08 15.94 14.47
CA ALA A 231 8.54 14.74 13.86
C ALA A 231 7.03 14.53 14.13
N GLY A 232 6.50 15.09 15.23
CA GLY A 232 5.13 14.86 15.67
C GLY A 232 4.84 13.39 16.01
N LYS A 233 3.55 13.02 16.02
CA LYS A 233 3.10 11.66 16.29
C LYS A 233 2.52 10.99 15.05
N GLY A 234 2.63 9.68 14.97
CA GLY A 234 1.92 8.83 14.02
C GLY A 234 0.81 8.06 14.72
N THR A 235 -0.25 7.71 13.99
CA THR A 235 -1.34 6.87 14.50
C THR A 235 -1.18 5.45 13.96
N VAL A 236 -1.24 4.47 14.86
CA VAL A 236 -1.33 3.05 14.52
C VAL A 236 -2.75 2.60 14.85
N SER A 237 -3.41 1.93 13.91
CA SER A 237 -4.78 1.47 14.06
C SER A 237 -4.89 0.00 13.69
N VAL A 238 -5.66 -0.76 14.47
CA VAL A 238 -5.96 -2.17 14.18
C VAL A 238 -7.47 -2.38 14.33
N THR A 239 -8.06 -3.02 13.33
CA THR A 239 -9.46 -3.42 13.34
C THR A 239 -9.56 -4.95 13.40
N VAL A 240 -10.31 -5.43 14.37
CA VAL A 240 -10.73 -6.83 14.49
C VAL A 240 -12.17 -6.94 14.03
N GLN A 241 -12.41 -7.70 12.99
CA GLN A 241 -13.73 -7.95 12.43
C GLN A 241 -14.01 -9.45 12.43
N GLY A 242 -15.24 -9.85 12.72
CA GLY A 242 -15.55 -11.26 12.71
C GLY A 242 -16.99 -11.57 13.08
N SER A 243 -17.32 -12.85 13.04
CA SER A 243 -18.62 -13.37 13.44
C SER A 243 -18.46 -14.35 14.60
N VAL A 244 -19.42 -14.31 15.51
CA VAL A 244 -19.51 -15.20 16.66
C VAL A 244 -20.85 -15.94 16.63
N GLN A 245 -20.84 -17.20 17.07
CA GLN A 245 -22.03 -18.00 17.31
C GLN A 245 -22.44 -17.80 18.76
N MET A 246 -23.62 -17.22 18.98
CA MET A 246 -24.20 -17.10 20.31
C MET A 246 -24.71 -18.46 20.81
N LYS A 247 -24.55 -18.74 22.10
CA LYS A 247 -24.90 -20.03 22.74
C LYS A 247 -25.74 -19.83 23.98
#